data_67a9e568d7e8b658c60ee9e1ac9f20f7
#
_entry.id   67a9e568d7e8b658c60ee9e1ac9f20f7
#
_cell.length_a   1.000
_cell.length_b   1.000
_cell.length_c   1.000
_cell.angle_alpha   90.00
_cell.angle_beta   90.00
_cell.angle_gamma   90.00
#
_symmetry.space_group_name_H-M   'P 1'
#
loop_
_entity.id
_entity.type
_entity.pdbx_description
1 polymer ?
#
loop_
_entity_poly.entity_id
_entity_poly.type
_entity_poly.pdbx_seq_one_letter_code
_entity_poly.pdbx_strand_id
1 'polypeptide(L)'
;QAREMLATIPAEKLKDPEFRKQDGFPQGTDEAILAMSDPPYYTACPNPWLADFVKHYGKPYDPNEPYRREPLAIDVSVGKTDPIYKAHSYHTKVPHLAIVPSILHYTEPGDIVLDGFAGSAQWCGSAPASYRHEIEMAWKKEGRPAPRWGARRVILNDLSPAATFIAANYNIPFDVDSFARAGKQLLDELEAEIGWMYETLHTDGKTKGRIEYTVWSQVYSCPECAGEVNFTAEALDEDTKRVKEAFPCPHCGSELTKQRLERL
;
A
#
# COMPACT_ATOMS: atom_id res chain seq x y z
N GLN A 1 -7.02 26.89 -9.26
CA GLN A 1 -7.90 27.00 -10.47
C GLN A 1 -8.17 25.63 -11.11
N ALA A 2 -7.18 24.87 -11.64
CA ALA A 2 -7.45 23.57 -12.29
C ALA A 2 -8.10 22.58 -11.31
N ARG A 3 -7.65 22.49 -10.07
CA ARG A 3 -8.21 21.62 -9.04
C ARG A 3 -9.64 22.03 -8.63
N GLU A 4 -9.91 23.32 -8.58
CA GLU A 4 -11.26 23.86 -8.32
C GLU A 4 -12.21 23.58 -9.47
N MET A 5 -11.75 23.72 -10.72
CA MET A 5 -12.53 23.33 -11.90
C MET A 5 -12.85 21.84 -11.91
N LEU A 6 -11.89 20.98 -11.54
CA LEU A 6 -12.10 19.53 -11.44
C LEU A 6 -13.15 19.16 -10.39
N ALA A 7 -13.26 19.93 -9.31
CA ALA A 7 -14.24 19.69 -8.25
C ALA A 7 -15.69 20.04 -8.64
N THR A 8 -15.89 20.94 -9.62
CA THR A 8 -17.23 21.35 -10.05
C THR A 8 -17.86 20.38 -11.07
N ILE A 9 -17.04 19.66 -11.84
CA ILE A 9 -17.52 18.78 -12.93
C ILE A 9 -18.40 17.62 -12.42
N PRO A 10 -18.07 16.93 -11.30
CA PRO A 10 -18.96 15.91 -10.78
C PRO A 10 -20.37 16.41 -10.46
N ALA A 11 -20.48 17.59 -9.88
CA ALA A 11 -21.79 18.20 -9.57
C ALA A 11 -22.60 18.52 -10.82
N GLU A 12 -21.94 18.93 -11.91
CA GLU A 12 -22.59 19.16 -13.19
C GLU A 12 -23.01 17.85 -13.85
N LYS A 13 -22.15 16.83 -13.83
CA LYS A 13 -22.43 15.49 -14.37
C LYS A 13 -23.57 14.77 -13.64
N LEU A 14 -23.72 14.98 -12.34
CA LEU A 14 -24.84 14.42 -11.60
C LEU A 14 -26.21 14.96 -12.03
N LYS A 15 -26.26 16.08 -12.73
CA LYS A 15 -27.48 16.62 -13.34
C LYS A 15 -27.87 15.94 -14.66
N ASP A 16 -26.95 15.20 -15.25
CA ASP A 16 -27.15 14.49 -16.53
C ASP A 16 -27.84 13.14 -16.29
N PRO A 17 -29.09 12.94 -16.76
CA PRO A 17 -29.81 11.69 -16.58
C PRO A 17 -29.13 10.48 -17.26
N GLU A 18 -28.42 10.68 -18.37
CA GLU A 18 -27.74 9.60 -19.08
C GLU A 18 -26.50 9.14 -18.29
N PHE A 19 -25.81 10.08 -17.66
CA PHE A 19 -24.69 9.75 -16.77
C PHE A 19 -25.13 8.89 -15.57
N ARG A 20 -26.33 9.16 -15.02
CA ARG A 20 -26.92 8.41 -13.92
C ARG A 20 -27.41 7.01 -14.27
N LYS A 21 -27.64 6.73 -15.55
CA LYS A 21 -28.10 5.42 -16.04
C LYS A 21 -26.97 4.41 -16.23
N GLN A 22 -25.73 4.81 -16.03
CA GLN A 22 -24.59 3.89 -16.16
C GLN A 22 -24.73 2.74 -15.17
N ASP A 23 -24.40 1.53 -15.61
CA ASP A 23 -24.40 0.35 -14.76
C ASP A 23 -23.45 0.54 -13.58
N GLY A 24 -23.92 0.22 -12.38
CA GLY A 24 -23.12 0.40 -11.14
C GLY A 24 -23.08 1.83 -10.63
N PHE A 25 -23.91 2.76 -11.17
CA PHE A 25 -23.99 4.11 -10.64
C PHE A 25 -24.38 4.09 -9.15
N PRO A 26 -23.69 4.85 -8.27
CA PRO A 26 -23.91 4.80 -6.83
C PRO A 26 -25.31 5.24 -6.44
N GLN A 27 -25.87 4.55 -5.44
CA GLN A 27 -27.16 4.91 -4.84
C GLN A 27 -26.92 5.80 -3.61
N GLY A 28 -27.49 6.99 -3.61
CA GLY A 28 -27.33 7.95 -2.53
C GLY A 28 -27.82 9.33 -2.91
N THR A 29 -27.78 10.28 -1.97
CA THR A 29 -28.02 11.69 -2.27
C THR A 29 -26.85 12.27 -3.04
N ASP A 30 -27.10 13.34 -3.80
CA ASP A 30 -26.06 14.03 -4.56
C ASP A 30 -24.93 14.53 -3.65
N GLU A 31 -25.28 15.01 -2.47
CA GLU A 31 -24.32 15.48 -1.47
C GLU A 31 -23.40 14.34 -0.97
N ALA A 32 -23.98 13.16 -0.72
CA ALA A 32 -23.20 12.00 -0.29
C ALA A 32 -22.27 11.49 -1.40
N ILE A 33 -22.77 11.45 -2.64
CA ILE A 33 -21.96 11.06 -3.81
C ILE A 33 -20.82 12.04 -4.01
N LEU A 34 -21.08 13.36 -3.94
CA LEU A 34 -20.07 14.39 -4.10
C LEU A 34 -19.04 14.38 -2.99
N ALA A 35 -19.48 14.18 -1.74
CA ALA A 35 -18.57 14.10 -0.59
C ALA A 35 -17.55 12.95 -0.71
N MET A 36 -17.93 11.87 -1.41
CA MET A 36 -17.07 10.72 -1.66
C MET A 36 -16.35 10.76 -3.00
N SER A 37 -16.70 11.71 -3.88
CA SER A 37 -16.13 11.85 -5.23
C SER A 37 -14.95 12.82 -5.22
N ASP A 38 -13.82 12.37 -4.69
CA ASP A 38 -12.60 13.19 -4.56
C ASP A 38 -11.80 13.19 -5.89
N PRO A 39 -11.91 14.23 -6.75
CA PRO A 39 -11.13 14.29 -7.97
C PRO A 39 -9.62 14.38 -7.66
N PRO A 40 -8.77 13.71 -8.43
CA PRO A 40 -9.05 12.90 -9.62
C PRO A 40 -9.43 11.43 -9.34
N TYR A 41 -9.64 11.05 -8.09
CA TYR A 41 -9.77 9.65 -7.67
C TYR A 41 -11.15 9.03 -7.94
N TYR A 42 -12.21 9.85 -7.98
CA TYR A 42 -13.59 9.42 -8.25
C TYR A 42 -14.02 8.18 -7.46
N THR A 43 -14.00 8.30 -6.14
CA THR A 43 -14.24 7.19 -5.22
C THR A 43 -15.70 6.74 -5.14
N ALA A 44 -16.65 7.57 -5.53
CA ALA A 44 -18.08 7.25 -5.42
C ALA A 44 -18.91 7.49 -6.67
N CYS A 45 -18.38 8.09 -7.72
CA CYS A 45 -19.07 8.20 -9.00
C CYS A 45 -18.14 7.79 -10.17
N PRO A 46 -18.69 7.33 -11.29
CA PRO A 46 -17.88 7.02 -12.48
C PRO A 46 -17.03 8.22 -12.89
N ASN A 47 -15.77 7.94 -13.27
CA ASN A 47 -14.87 8.98 -13.76
C ASN A 47 -15.42 9.56 -15.07
N PRO A 48 -15.82 10.85 -15.12
CA PRO A 48 -16.50 11.43 -16.28
C PRO A 48 -15.58 11.58 -17.50
N TRP A 49 -14.27 11.47 -17.33
CA TRP A 49 -13.31 11.61 -18.45
C TRP A 49 -12.78 10.26 -18.96
N LEU A 50 -13.23 9.14 -18.43
CA LEU A 50 -12.71 7.83 -18.82
C LEU A 50 -12.91 7.57 -20.32
N ALA A 51 -14.10 7.89 -20.84
CA ALA A 51 -14.41 7.72 -22.26
C ALA A 51 -13.50 8.58 -23.15
N ASP A 52 -13.29 9.85 -22.78
CA ASP A 52 -12.43 10.76 -23.52
C ASP A 52 -10.95 10.33 -23.43
N PHE A 53 -10.51 9.85 -22.28
CA PHE A 53 -9.16 9.28 -22.10
C PHE A 53 -8.95 8.08 -23.04
N VAL A 54 -9.86 7.13 -23.05
CA VAL A 54 -9.78 5.95 -23.92
C VAL A 54 -9.83 6.35 -25.39
N LYS A 55 -10.72 7.26 -25.77
CA LYS A 55 -10.84 7.77 -27.15
C LYS A 55 -9.57 8.49 -27.61
N HIS A 56 -8.93 9.24 -26.72
CA HIS A 56 -7.74 10.02 -27.08
C HIS A 56 -6.47 9.17 -27.17
N TYR A 57 -6.30 8.21 -26.25
CA TYR A 57 -5.07 7.43 -26.13
C TYR A 57 -5.19 5.99 -26.60
N GLY A 58 -6.39 5.47 -26.76
CA GLY A 58 -6.64 4.11 -27.21
C GLY A 58 -6.34 3.95 -28.70
N LYS A 59 -5.96 2.72 -29.06
CA LYS A 59 -5.82 2.30 -30.45
C LYS A 59 -7.08 1.54 -30.85
N PRO A 60 -7.70 1.84 -32.01
CA PRO A 60 -8.81 1.03 -32.51
C PRO A 60 -8.38 -0.44 -32.66
N TYR A 61 -9.27 -1.35 -32.33
CA TYR A 61 -9.05 -2.76 -32.61
C TYR A 61 -9.11 -3.00 -34.13
N ASP A 62 -8.05 -3.64 -34.68
CA ASP A 62 -8.04 -4.12 -36.05
C ASP A 62 -8.22 -5.64 -36.06
N PRO A 63 -9.35 -6.16 -36.59
CA PRO A 63 -9.58 -7.60 -36.70
C PRO A 63 -8.61 -8.31 -37.64
N ASN A 64 -7.92 -7.58 -38.53
CA ASN A 64 -6.91 -8.14 -39.43
C ASN A 64 -5.51 -8.27 -38.79
N GLU A 65 -5.28 -7.57 -37.68
CA GLU A 65 -4.07 -7.67 -36.88
C GLU A 65 -4.39 -8.24 -35.52
N PRO A 66 -4.73 -9.53 -35.40
CA PRO A 66 -5.12 -10.10 -34.13
C PRO A 66 -3.95 -10.09 -33.13
N TYR A 67 -4.21 -9.56 -31.94
CA TYR A 67 -3.27 -9.61 -30.85
C TYR A 67 -3.02 -11.08 -30.42
N ARG A 68 -1.76 -11.51 -30.45
CA ARG A 68 -1.35 -12.84 -29.98
C ARG A 68 -0.07 -12.72 -29.18
N ARG A 69 -0.07 -13.25 -27.98
CA ARG A 69 1.13 -13.40 -27.12
C ARG A 69 1.10 -14.76 -26.44
N GLU A 70 2.23 -15.39 -26.33
CA GLU A 70 2.36 -16.64 -25.58
C GLU A 70 2.10 -16.39 -24.09
N PRO A 71 1.53 -17.37 -23.36
CA PRO A 71 1.34 -17.25 -21.93
C PRO A 71 2.66 -17.00 -21.19
N LEU A 72 2.63 -16.13 -20.20
CA LEU A 72 3.76 -15.84 -19.32
C LEU A 72 3.47 -16.32 -17.91
N ALA A 73 4.25 -17.28 -17.40
CA ALA A 73 4.22 -17.68 -16.01
C ALA A 73 5.17 -16.80 -15.18
N ILE A 74 4.72 -16.32 -14.04
CA ILE A 74 5.47 -15.41 -13.15
C ILE A 74 5.36 -15.89 -11.72
N ASP A 75 6.47 -15.84 -10.98
CA ASP A 75 6.47 -16.01 -9.53
C ASP A 75 6.03 -14.71 -8.85
N VAL A 76 4.83 -14.72 -8.27
CA VAL A 76 4.25 -13.58 -7.55
C VAL A 76 4.85 -13.36 -6.15
N SER A 77 5.77 -14.22 -5.71
CA SER A 77 6.48 -14.04 -4.43
C SER A 77 7.66 -13.07 -4.52
N VAL A 78 8.14 -12.83 -5.73
CA VAL A 78 9.27 -11.92 -6.00
C VAL A 78 8.97 -10.50 -5.55
N GLY A 79 9.90 -9.87 -4.85
CA GLY A 79 9.81 -8.46 -4.46
C GLY A 79 9.07 -8.18 -3.15
N LYS A 80 8.64 -9.17 -2.38
CA LYS A 80 8.00 -8.98 -1.06
C LYS A 80 8.92 -8.34 -0.01
N THR A 81 10.22 -8.36 -0.22
CA THR A 81 11.22 -7.71 0.63
C THR A 81 11.60 -6.31 0.18
N ASP A 82 11.14 -5.89 -1.00
CA ASP A 82 11.44 -4.59 -1.60
C ASP A 82 10.92 -3.43 -0.72
N PRO A 83 11.70 -2.33 -0.55
CA PRO A 83 11.30 -1.18 0.25
C PRO A 83 9.99 -0.54 -0.20
N ILE A 84 9.75 -0.44 -1.51
CA ILE A 84 8.51 0.12 -2.05
C ILE A 84 7.32 -0.77 -1.67
N TYR A 85 7.48 -2.10 -1.80
CA TYR A 85 6.44 -3.03 -1.36
C TYR A 85 6.14 -2.91 0.14
N LYS A 86 7.16 -2.64 0.97
CA LYS A 86 7.02 -2.50 2.43
C LYS A 86 6.61 -1.10 2.88
N ALA A 87 6.57 -0.11 1.99
CA ALA A 87 6.32 1.28 2.35
C ALA A 87 4.98 1.50 3.06
N HIS A 88 3.98 0.68 2.80
CA HIS A 88 2.69 0.71 3.49
C HIS A 88 2.06 -0.69 3.55
N SER A 89 1.11 -0.86 4.45
CA SER A 89 0.36 -2.10 4.63
C SER A 89 -0.86 -2.12 3.70
N TYR A 90 -1.02 -3.20 2.92
CA TYR A 90 -2.23 -3.51 2.17
C TYR A 90 -2.28 -5.02 1.90
N HIS A 91 -3.31 -5.71 2.41
CA HIS A 91 -3.30 -7.18 2.51
C HIS A 91 -3.23 -7.92 1.18
N THR A 92 -3.88 -7.42 0.15
CA THR A 92 -4.00 -8.08 -1.15
C THR A 92 -3.03 -7.58 -2.21
N LYS A 93 -2.12 -6.66 -1.85
CA LYS A 93 -1.18 -6.11 -2.84
C LYS A 93 -0.22 -7.17 -3.38
N VAL A 94 0.01 -7.13 -4.67
CA VAL A 94 1.02 -7.95 -5.35
C VAL A 94 2.30 -7.12 -5.50
N PRO A 95 3.49 -7.69 -5.28
CA PRO A 95 4.74 -6.96 -5.49
C PRO A 95 4.86 -6.43 -6.92
N HIS A 96 5.23 -5.16 -7.07
CA HIS A 96 5.40 -4.54 -8.39
C HIS A 96 6.42 -5.27 -9.26
N LEU A 97 7.46 -5.84 -8.65
CA LEU A 97 8.48 -6.61 -9.34
C LEU A 97 7.91 -7.88 -10.00
N ALA A 98 6.83 -8.44 -9.46
CA ALA A 98 6.14 -9.58 -10.07
C ALA A 98 5.22 -9.16 -11.24
N ILE A 99 4.68 -7.93 -11.22
CA ILE A 99 3.71 -7.48 -12.23
C ILE A 99 4.41 -6.89 -13.46
N VAL A 100 5.51 -6.16 -13.28
CA VAL A 100 6.23 -5.48 -14.38
C VAL A 100 6.58 -6.41 -15.55
N PRO A 101 7.07 -7.64 -15.36
CA PRO A 101 7.31 -8.55 -16.47
C PRO A 101 6.07 -8.87 -17.32
N SER A 102 4.89 -9.02 -16.68
CA SER A 102 3.62 -9.21 -17.39
C SER A 102 3.29 -8.01 -18.27
N ILE A 103 3.42 -6.81 -17.72
CA ILE A 103 3.12 -5.58 -18.46
C ILE A 103 4.05 -5.44 -19.66
N LEU A 104 5.34 -5.67 -19.48
CA LEU A 104 6.33 -5.63 -20.55
C LEU A 104 6.07 -6.68 -21.63
N HIS A 105 5.58 -7.87 -21.23
CA HIS A 105 5.30 -8.96 -22.16
C HIS A 105 4.03 -8.71 -23.00
N TYR A 106 2.98 -8.21 -22.36
CA TYR A 106 1.66 -8.09 -22.98
C TYR A 106 1.38 -6.72 -23.57
N THR A 107 2.21 -5.71 -23.36
CA THR A 107 1.92 -4.34 -23.81
C THR A 107 3.14 -3.66 -24.43
N GLU A 108 2.85 -2.62 -25.21
CA GLU A 108 3.86 -1.74 -25.81
C GLU A 108 3.85 -0.36 -25.12
N PRO A 109 4.96 0.42 -25.21
CA PRO A 109 4.94 1.81 -24.76
C PRO A 109 3.78 2.59 -25.37
N GLY A 110 3.06 3.33 -24.52
CA GLY A 110 1.89 4.11 -24.92
C GLY A 110 0.56 3.37 -24.86
N ASP A 111 0.54 2.05 -24.67
CA ASP A 111 -0.70 1.30 -24.49
C ASP A 111 -1.41 1.67 -23.20
N ILE A 112 -2.72 1.44 -23.15
CA ILE A 112 -3.56 1.59 -21.95
C ILE A 112 -3.66 0.22 -21.27
N VAL A 113 -3.32 0.18 -19.99
CA VAL A 113 -3.47 -0.98 -19.13
C VAL A 113 -4.62 -0.74 -18.16
N LEU A 114 -5.59 -1.63 -18.14
CA LEU A 114 -6.67 -1.64 -17.17
C LEU A 114 -6.35 -2.61 -16.04
N ASP A 115 -6.43 -2.13 -14.80
CA ASP A 115 -6.41 -2.96 -13.61
C ASP A 115 -7.69 -2.70 -12.80
N GLY A 116 -8.60 -3.65 -12.85
CA GLY A 116 -9.92 -3.58 -12.20
C GLY A 116 -9.91 -3.79 -10.70
N PHE A 117 -8.79 -4.29 -10.14
CA PHE A 117 -8.58 -4.58 -8.73
C PHE A 117 -7.16 -4.17 -8.32
N ALA A 118 -6.86 -2.92 -8.57
CA ALA A 118 -5.50 -2.38 -8.60
C ALA A 118 -4.75 -2.46 -7.25
N GLY A 119 -5.47 -2.61 -6.13
CA GLY A 119 -4.84 -2.49 -4.83
C GLY A 119 -4.09 -1.18 -4.73
N SER A 120 -2.84 -1.23 -4.31
CA SER A 120 -1.98 -0.04 -4.23
C SER A 120 -1.27 0.33 -5.54
N ALA A 121 -1.46 -0.42 -6.62
CA ALA A 121 -0.95 -0.17 -7.99
C ALA A 121 0.51 0.33 -8.07
N GLN A 122 1.40 -0.20 -7.26
CA GLN A 122 2.81 0.23 -7.15
C GLN A 122 3.63 -0.02 -8.42
N TRP A 123 3.09 -0.70 -9.40
CA TRP A 123 3.76 -1.16 -10.61
C TRP A 123 3.80 -0.14 -11.74
N CYS A 124 3.03 0.95 -11.64
CA CYS A 124 2.88 1.93 -12.72
C CYS A 124 4.06 2.89 -12.85
N GLY A 125 4.92 2.93 -11.83
CA GLY A 125 6.12 3.77 -11.82
C GLY A 125 7.27 3.21 -12.66
N SER A 126 8.35 3.95 -12.72
CA SER A 126 9.59 3.52 -13.39
C SER A 126 10.27 2.42 -12.60
N ALA A 127 10.52 1.28 -13.22
CA ALA A 127 11.35 0.25 -12.61
C ALA A 127 12.77 0.79 -12.32
N PRO A 128 13.36 0.53 -11.13
CA PRO A 128 14.74 0.87 -10.84
C PRO A 128 15.71 0.32 -11.88
N ALA A 129 16.81 1.01 -12.14
CA ALA A 129 17.76 0.61 -13.17
C ALA A 129 18.35 -0.81 -12.94
N SER A 130 18.60 -1.18 -11.67
CA SER A 130 19.03 -2.52 -11.30
C SER A 130 18.02 -3.58 -11.73
N TYR A 131 16.74 -3.32 -11.48
CA TYR A 131 15.67 -4.25 -11.81
C TYR A 131 15.45 -4.37 -13.33
N ARG A 132 15.62 -3.28 -14.09
CA ARG A 132 15.61 -3.35 -15.56
C ARG A 132 16.66 -4.31 -16.07
N HIS A 133 17.87 -4.22 -15.56
CA HIS A 133 18.97 -5.11 -15.93
C HIS A 133 18.65 -6.58 -15.61
N GLU A 134 18.07 -6.86 -14.43
CA GLU A 134 17.69 -8.22 -14.05
C GLU A 134 16.65 -8.83 -15.00
N ILE A 135 15.62 -8.07 -15.37
CA ILE A 135 14.61 -8.52 -16.35
C ILE A 135 15.26 -8.77 -17.72
N GLU A 136 16.07 -7.86 -18.20
CA GLU A 136 16.74 -8.00 -19.51
C GLU A 136 17.64 -9.24 -19.55
N MET A 137 18.38 -9.51 -18.48
CA MET A 137 19.20 -10.70 -18.36
C MET A 137 18.39 -11.99 -18.28
N ALA A 138 17.28 -11.99 -17.54
CA ALA A 138 16.39 -13.13 -17.45
C ALA A 138 15.76 -13.44 -18.82
N TRP A 139 15.24 -12.42 -19.52
CA TRP A 139 14.66 -12.59 -20.85
C TRP A 139 15.65 -13.05 -21.89
N LYS A 140 16.88 -12.52 -21.86
CA LYS A 140 17.97 -12.98 -22.73
C LYS A 140 18.30 -14.46 -22.50
N LYS A 141 18.34 -14.90 -21.23
CA LYS A 141 18.57 -16.31 -20.87
C LYS A 141 17.47 -17.24 -21.38
N GLU A 142 16.23 -16.74 -21.40
CA GLU A 142 15.06 -17.47 -21.93
C GLU A 142 14.94 -17.39 -23.47
N GLY A 143 15.87 -16.72 -24.15
CA GLY A 143 15.82 -16.52 -25.60
C GLY A 143 14.71 -15.58 -26.08
N ARG A 144 14.19 -14.75 -25.19
CA ARG A 144 13.13 -13.78 -25.49
C ARG A 144 13.69 -12.49 -26.11
N PRO A 145 12.92 -11.79 -26.94
CA PRO A 145 13.28 -10.47 -27.41
C PRO A 145 13.42 -9.50 -26.22
N ALA A 146 14.33 -8.53 -26.33
CA ALA A 146 14.51 -7.51 -25.32
C ALA A 146 13.20 -6.78 -25.02
N PRO A 147 12.87 -6.51 -23.73
CA PRO A 147 11.64 -5.82 -23.38
C PRO A 147 11.64 -4.37 -23.89
N ARG A 148 10.50 -3.90 -24.39
CA ARG A 148 10.36 -2.51 -24.83
C ARG A 148 9.96 -1.64 -23.63
N TRP A 149 10.97 -0.99 -23.06
CA TRP A 149 10.79 -0.03 -21.98
C TRP A 149 10.09 1.24 -22.48
N GLY A 150 9.27 1.85 -21.63
CA GLY A 150 8.58 3.09 -21.92
C GLY A 150 7.31 3.22 -21.09
N ALA A 151 6.77 4.41 -21.00
CA ALA A 151 5.56 4.68 -20.24
C ALA A 151 4.34 3.98 -20.85
N ARG A 152 3.52 3.37 -20.02
CA ARG A 152 2.15 2.93 -20.30
C ARG A 152 1.20 3.88 -19.60
N ARG A 153 -0.02 3.96 -20.10
CA ARG A 153 -1.11 4.67 -19.43
C ARG A 153 -1.92 3.67 -18.65
N VAL A 154 -2.50 4.10 -17.53
CA VAL A 154 -3.19 3.17 -16.64
C VAL A 154 -4.60 3.67 -16.32
N ILE A 155 -5.53 2.74 -16.27
CA ILE A 155 -6.85 2.90 -15.68
C ILE A 155 -6.87 1.98 -14.46
N LEU A 156 -6.93 2.58 -13.29
CA LEU A 156 -6.87 1.87 -12.01
C LEU A 156 -8.23 1.96 -11.34
N ASN A 157 -8.77 0.82 -10.96
CA ASN A 157 -10.01 0.73 -10.22
C ASN A 157 -9.83 -0.18 -9.00
N ASP A 158 -10.45 0.17 -7.91
CA ASP A 158 -10.54 -0.66 -6.72
C ASP A 158 -11.76 -0.27 -5.89
N LEU A 159 -12.30 -1.20 -5.12
CA LEU A 159 -13.41 -0.93 -4.19
C LEU A 159 -12.97 -0.10 -2.99
N SER A 160 -11.68 -0.14 -2.63
CA SER A 160 -11.13 0.57 -1.49
C SER A 160 -10.70 1.99 -1.87
N PRO A 161 -11.29 3.05 -1.28
CA PRO A 161 -10.82 4.42 -1.46
C PRO A 161 -9.34 4.59 -1.04
N ALA A 162 -8.90 3.86 -0.02
CA ALA A 162 -7.49 3.88 0.39
C ALA A 162 -6.57 3.30 -0.70
N ALA A 163 -6.99 2.23 -1.38
CA ALA A 163 -6.23 1.65 -2.48
C ALA A 163 -6.10 2.63 -3.65
N THR A 164 -7.21 3.20 -4.11
CA THR A 164 -7.20 4.16 -5.22
C THR A 164 -6.42 5.44 -4.89
N PHE A 165 -6.48 5.92 -3.64
CA PHE A 165 -5.67 7.04 -3.16
C PHE A 165 -4.17 6.72 -3.22
N ILE A 166 -3.75 5.57 -2.71
CA ILE A 166 -2.35 5.13 -2.76
C ILE A 166 -1.90 4.98 -4.21
N ALA A 167 -2.69 4.29 -5.03
CA ALA A 167 -2.41 4.07 -6.44
C ALA A 167 -2.24 5.38 -7.21
N ALA A 168 -3.11 6.36 -7.00
CA ALA A 168 -3.02 7.66 -7.61
C ALA A 168 -1.72 8.39 -7.22
N ASN A 169 -1.35 8.37 -5.95
CA ASN A 169 -0.12 9.03 -5.48
C ASN A 169 1.16 8.38 -6.02
N TYR A 170 1.16 7.10 -6.36
CA TYR A 170 2.29 6.48 -7.06
C TYR A 170 2.39 6.88 -8.53
N ASN A 171 1.32 7.35 -9.14
CA ASN A 171 1.24 7.58 -10.58
C ASN A 171 1.16 9.05 -10.98
N ILE A 172 0.83 9.95 -10.06
CA ILE A 172 0.76 11.39 -10.32
C ILE A 172 2.13 12.02 -10.07
N PRO A 173 2.67 12.75 -11.04
CA PRO A 173 3.91 13.52 -10.83
C PRO A 173 3.73 14.56 -9.73
N PHE A 174 4.75 14.73 -8.89
CA PHE A 174 4.78 15.75 -7.84
C PHE A 174 6.17 16.37 -7.72
N ASP A 175 6.24 17.56 -7.14
CA ASP A 175 7.50 18.24 -6.84
C ASP A 175 8.11 17.66 -5.56
N VAL A 176 9.20 16.91 -5.72
CA VAL A 176 9.88 16.20 -4.62
C VAL A 176 10.42 17.16 -3.56
N ASP A 177 10.98 18.30 -3.97
CA ASP A 177 11.59 19.26 -3.05
C ASP A 177 10.50 19.98 -2.22
N SER A 178 9.40 20.35 -2.86
CA SER A 178 8.26 20.95 -2.17
C SER A 178 7.61 19.95 -1.20
N PHE A 179 7.48 18.68 -1.60
CA PHE A 179 6.98 17.63 -0.72
C PHE A 179 7.91 17.43 0.49
N ALA A 180 9.21 17.34 0.28
CA ALA A 180 10.18 17.15 1.36
C ALA A 180 10.16 18.31 2.37
N ARG A 181 10.06 19.56 1.87
CA ARG A 181 9.94 20.75 2.75
C ARG A 181 8.64 20.73 3.56
N ALA A 182 7.51 20.46 2.90
CA ALA A 182 6.21 20.38 3.58
C ALA A 182 6.18 19.25 4.61
N GLY A 183 6.73 18.07 4.27
CA GLY A 183 6.84 16.95 5.18
C GLY A 183 7.71 17.27 6.40
N LYS A 184 8.85 17.94 6.20
CA LYS A 184 9.69 18.37 7.32
C LYS A 184 8.95 19.36 8.22
N GLN A 185 8.31 20.38 7.65
CA GLN A 185 7.54 21.35 8.42
C GLN A 185 6.45 20.66 9.25
N LEU A 186 5.68 19.74 8.65
CA LEU A 186 4.65 18.99 9.37
C LEU A 186 5.23 18.19 10.53
N LEU A 187 6.38 17.54 10.33
CA LEU A 187 7.03 16.77 11.41
C LEU A 187 7.51 17.70 12.53
N ASP A 188 8.07 18.86 12.21
CA ASP A 188 8.52 19.85 13.19
C ASP A 188 7.32 20.40 14.01
N GLU A 189 6.18 20.67 13.36
CA GLU A 189 4.94 21.08 14.02
C GLU A 189 4.37 19.99 14.94
N LEU A 190 4.31 18.75 14.46
CA LEU A 190 3.85 17.61 15.27
C LEU A 190 4.78 17.33 16.45
N GLU A 191 6.09 17.43 16.26
CA GLU A 191 7.04 17.26 17.35
C GLU A 191 6.84 18.32 18.44
N ALA A 192 6.58 19.56 18.05
CA ALA A 192 6.31 20.64 19.01
C ALA A 192 4.99 20.43 19.78
N GLU A 193 3.97 19.89 19.13
CA GLU A 193 2.63 19.72 19.71
C GLU A 193 2.51 18.43 20.55
N ILE A 194 2.95 17.31 20.00
CA ILE A 194 2.70 15.97 20.57
C ILE A 194 3.97 15.15 20.83
N GLY A 195 5.17 15.69 20.60
CA GLY A 195 6.44 15.00 20.81
C GLY A 195 6.63 14.43 22.23
N TRP A 196 6.00 15.06 23.22
CA TRP A 196 5.97 14.57 24.59
C TRP A 196 5.39 13.16 24.75
N MET A 197 4.53 12.71 23.85
CA MET A 197 3.98 11.34 23.86
C MET A 197 5.05 10.27 23.61
N TYR A 198 6.17 10.67 23.02
CA TYR A 198 7.29 9.79 22.69
C TYR A 198 8.47 9.97 23.67
N GLU A 199 8.29 10.73 24.75
CA GLU A 199 9.31 10.84 25.79
C GLU A 199 9.21 9.67 26.76
N THR A 200 10.36 9.21 27.22
CA THR A 200 10.50 8.23 28.29
C THR A 200 11.68 8.59 29.19
N LEU A 201 11.73 8.00 30.38
CA LEU A 201 12.86 8.13 31.26
C LEU A 201 13.86 6.98 31.05
N HIS A 202 15.14 7.31 31.04
CA HIS A 202 16.19 6.31 31.10
C HIS A 202 16.17 5.56 32.45
N THR A 203 16.94 4.50 32.54
CA THR A 203 17.06 3.65 33.76
C THR A 203 17.51 4.42 34.99
N ASP A 204 18.12 5.59 34.83
CA ASP A 204 18.49 6.51 35.95
C ASP A 204 17.27 7.23 36.55
N GLY A 205 16.09 7.11 35.95
CA GLY A 205 14.84 7.75 36.38
C GLY A 205 14.83 9.27 36.30
N LYS A 206 15.80 9.89 35.64
CA LYS A 206 15.96 11.36 35.54
C LYS A 206 16.16 11.86 34.15
N THR A 207 16.98 11.18 33.36
CA THR A 207 17.30 11.58 32.00
C THR A 207 16.13 11.22 31.08
N LYS A 208 15.60 12.21 30.38
CA LYS A 208 14.59 11.98 29.35
C LYS A 208 15.24 11.51 28.07
N GLY A 209 14.63 10.55 27.42
CA GLY A 209 14.99 10.06 26.11
C GLY A 209 13.74 9.93 25.22
N ARG A 210 13.95 9.55 23.98
CA ARG A 210 12.87 9.29 23.03
C ARG A 210 12.62 7.79 22.92
N ILE A 211 11.36 7.39 22.88
CA ILE A 211 10.94 6.00 22.64
C ILE A 211 11.26 5.66 21.18
N GLU A 212 12.07 4.63 20.96
CA GLU A 212 12.33 4.08 19.63
C GLU A 212 11.28 3.01 19.26
N TYR A 213 10.90 2.18 20.23
CA TYR A 213 9.85 1.17 20.10
C TYR A 213 9.31 0.78 21.48
N THR A 214 8.10 0.24 21.47
CA THR A 214 7.45 -0.31 22.67
C THR A 214 7.33 -1.82 22.55
N VAL A 215 7.82 -2.54 23.56
CA VAL A 215 7.66 -4.00 23.64
C VAL A 215 6.36 -4.31 24.34
N TRP A 216 5.47 -4.99 23.61
CA TRP A 216 4.21 -5.47 24.16
C TRP A 216 4.37 -6.89 24.71
N SER A 217 3.80 -7.14 25.88
CA SER A 217 3.74 -8.46 26.49
C SER A 217 2.30 -8.97 26.50
N GLN A 218 2.14 -10.27 26.29
CA GLN A 218 0.90 -10.96 26.62
C GLN A 218 0.85 -11.21 28.13
N VAL A 219 -0.33 -11.09 28.71
CA VAL A 219 -0.62 -11.48 30.10
C VAL A 219 -1.33 -12.83 30.06
N TYR A 220 -0.89 -13.71 30.93
CA TYR A 220 -1.39 -15.06 31.07
C TYR A 220 -1.84 -15.31 32.50
N SER A 221 -2.59 -16.40 32.72
CA SER A 221 -2.92 -16.94 34.03
C SER A 221 -1.99 -18.10 34.39
N CYS A 222 -1.56 -18.13 35.64
CA CYS A 222 -0.84 -19.28 36.16
C CYS A 222 -1.81 -20.46 36.39
N PRO A 223 -1.53 -21.68 35.90
CA PRO A 223 -2.44 -22.82 36.06
C PRO A 223 -2.56 -23.29 37.51
N GLU A 224 -1.59 -22.96 38.40
CA GLU A 224 -1.58 -23.40 39.76
C GLU A 224 -2.26 -22.45 40.77
N CYS A 225 -2.21 -21.13 40.48
CA CYS A 225 -2.76 -20.15 41.43
C CYS A 225 -3.68 -19.12 40.78
N ALA A 226 -3.92 -19.21 39.48
CA ALA A 226 -4.71 -18.27 38.67
C ALA A 226 -4.21 -16.79 38.72
N GLY A 227 -2.99 -16.56 39.25
CA GLY A 227 -2.39 -15.24 39.26
C GLY A 227 -1.95 -14.78 37.88
N GLU A 228 -2.02 -13.48 37.62
CA GLU A 228 -1.60 -12.88 36.35
C GLU A 228 -0.09 -12.95 36.16
N VAL A 229 0.36 -13.39 34.99
CA VAL A 229 1.77 -13.51 34.63
C VAL A 229 2.05 -12.65 33.40
N ASN A 230 2.80 -11.57 33.59
CA ASN A 230 3.31 -10.79 32.47
C ASN A 230 4.49 -11.54 31.83
N PHE A 231 4.26 -12.10 30.66
CA PHE A 231 5.22 -13.01 30.04
C PHE A 231 6.60 -12.37 29.81
N THR A 232 6.64 -11.12 29.33
CA THR A 232 7.93 -10.45 29.07
C THR A 232 8.67 -10.14 30.35
N ALA A 233 7.97 -9.71 31.41
CA ALA A 233 8.60 -9.38 32.69
C ALA A 233 9.25 -10.60 33.34
N GLU A 234 8.60 -11.78 33.23
CA GLU A 234 9.06 -12.98 33.95
C GLU A 234 9.97 -13.88 33.10
N ALA A 235 9.66 -14.00 31.82
CA ALA A 235 10.33 -14.93 30.93
C ALA A 235 11.51 -14.33 30.16
N LEU A 236 11.60 -13.00 30.00
CA LEU A 236 12.71 -12.39 29.27
C LEU A 236 13.93 -12.27 30.20
N ASP A 237 15.05 -12.80 29.72
CA ASP A 237 16.34 -12.57 30.34
C ASP A 237 16.88 -11.20 29.90
N GLU A 238 17.12 -10.32 30.86
CA GLU A 238 17.52 -8.93 30.60
C GLU A 238 18.91 -8.80 29.97
N ASP A 239 19.81 -9.72 30.30
CA ASP A 239 21.21 -9.68 29.83
C ASP A 239 21.31 -10.25 28.40
N THR A 240 20.74 -11.42 28.19
CA THR A 240 20.84 -12.14 26.91
C THR A 240 19.78 -11.73 25.90
N LYS A 241 18.73 -11.02 26.35
CA LYS A 241 17.53 -10.67 25.55
C LYS A 241 16.82 -11.89 24.94
N ARG A 242 16.96 -13.05 25.59
CA ARG A 242 16.33 -14.31 25.18
C ARG A 242 15.21 -14.71 26.14
N VAL A 243 14.25 -15.42 25.63
CA VAL A 243 13.16 -15.99 26.42
C VAL A 243 13.69 -17.24 27.14
N LYS A 244 13.54 -17.28 28.47
CA LYS A 244 13.84 -18.44 29.30
C LYS A 244 12.89 -19.59 28.96
N GLU A 245 13.40 -20.81 28.95
CA GLU A 245 12.57 -22.01 28.75
C GLU A 245 11.59 -22.23 29.91
N ALA A 246 12.08 -21.99 31.15
CA ALA A 246 11.29 -22.07 32.36
C ALA A 246 11.59 -20.87 33.28
N PHE A 247 10.59 -20.43 34.04
CA PHE A 247 10.67 -19.30 34.97
C PHE A 247 9.66 -19.48 36.12
N PRO A 248 9.90 -18.91 37.31
CA PRO A 248 8.97 -19.04 38.42
C PRO A 248 7.72 -18.16 38.25
N CYS A 249 6.59 -18.62 38.73
CA CYS A 249 5.41 -17.79 38.88
C CYS A 249 5.67 -16.67 39.91
N PRO A 250 5.38 -15.39 39.61
CA PRO A 250 5.62 -14.28 40.54
C PRO A 250 4.71 -14.35 41.79
N HIS A 251 3.63 -15.13 41.77
CA HIS A 251 2.69 -15.23 42.88
C HIS A 251 2.90 -16.46 43.79
N CYS A 252 3.08 -17.63 43.16
CA CYS A 252 3.18 -18.89 43.95
C CYS A 252 4.53 -19.60 43.84
N GLY A 253 5.46 -19.11 42.98
CA GLY A 253 6.78 -19.71 42.80
C GLY A 253 6.82 -21.00 41.99
N SER A 254 5.69 -21.51 41.51
CA SER A 254 5.63 -22.71 40.66
C SER A 254 6.40 -22.50 39.36
N GLU A 255 7.10 -23.52 38.89
CA GLU A 255 7.82 -23.46 37.64
C GLU A 255 6.85 -23.44 36.46
N LEU A 256 6.98 -22.42 35.65
CA LEU A 256 6.14 -22.17 34.44
C LEU A 256 6.98 -22.30 33.17
N THR A 257 6.33 -22.78 32.11
CA THR A 257 6.81 -22.70 30.73
C THR A 257 5.74 -22.04 29.91
N LYS A 258 6.08 -21.46 28.77
CA LYS A 258 5.11 -20.80 27.87
C LYS A 258 3.93 -21.72 27.50
N GLN A 259 4.16 -23.04 27.41
CA GLN A 259 3.15 -24.03 27.04
C GLN A 259 2.14 -24.33 28.15
N ARG A 260 2.55 -24.11 29.44
CA ARG A 260 1.68 -24.35 30.59
C ARG A 260 0.82 -23.14 30.97
N LEU A 261 1.12 -21.97 30.42
CA LEU A 261 0.37 -20.74 30.71
C LEU A 261 -0.99 -20.76 30.01
N GLU A 262 -2.01 -20.30 30.72
CA GLU A 262 -3.37 -20.14 30.20
C GLU A 262 -3.54 -18.71 29.67
N ARG A 263 -4.19 -18.57 28.50
CA ARG A 263 -4.49 -17.24 27.95
C ARG A 263 -5.65 -16.60 28.73
N LEU A 264 -5.47 -15.34 29.09
CA LEU A 264 -6.53 -14.49 29.62
C LEU A 264 -7.37 -13.90 28.50
#